data_09ccd80666c61bb62b4d534834a0aa0f
#
_entry.id   09ccd80666c61bb62b4d534834a0aa0f
#
_cell.length_a   1.000
_cell.length_b   1.000
_cell.length_c   1.000
_cell.angle_alpha   90.00
_cell.angle_beta   90.00
_cell.angle_gamma   90.00
#
_symmetry.space_group_name_H-M   'P 1'
#
loop_
_entity.id
_entity.type
_entity.pdbx_description
1 polymer ?
#
loop_
_entity_poly.entity_id
_entity_poly.type
_entity_poly.pdbx_seq_one_letter_code
_entity_poly.pdbx_strand_id
1 'polypeptide(L)'
;IAEKPMELSIGFSADLLHKPYKSIAFCLMIGMKIYINADTGNDGCGQEDKTMMKNIPFSQVLTLREQIAYQPGQVVSRTLVQNESVSVTLFSFDKDEEISTHESGGDAFVTCLDGVGRITIDGVEYELHQGESIVMPARHPHAVYGKEQFKMLLVVIF
;
A
#
# COMPACT_ATOMS: atom_id res chain seq x y z
N ILE A 1 37.02 14.29 35.75
CA ILE A 1 37.33 13.43 34.59
C ILE A 1 36.04 13.31 33.82
N ALA A 2 35.94 14.08 32.71
CA ALA A 2 34.79 14.10 31.83
C ALA A 2 35.07 13.14 30.67
N GLU A 3 34.18 12.16 30.46
CA GLU A 3 34.24 11.26 29.34
C GLU A 3 33.66 11.94 28.07
N LYS A 4 34.42 11.81 27.00
CA LYS A 4 34.13 12.35 25.66
C LYS A 4 33.15 11.41 24.94
N PRO A 5 32.10 11.89 24.25
CA PRO A 5 31.26 11.04 23.45
C PRO A 5 32.00 10.59 22.18
N MET A 6 31.82 9.31 21.86
CA MET A 6 32.37 8.64 20.69
C MET A 6 31.54 9.01 19.44
N GLU A 7 32.12 9.75 18.50
CA GLU A 7 31.54 9.99 17.19
C GLU A 7 31.66 8.74 16.34
N LEU A 8 30.50 8.18 15.96
CA LEU A 8 30.41 7.11 14.98
C LEU A 8 30.27 7.72 13.58
N SER A 9 31.39 7.79 12.86
CA SER A 9 31.43 8.20 11.46
C SER A 9 30.95 7.03 10.57
N ILE A 10 29.75 7.10 10.05
CA ILE A 10 29.26 6.18 9.02
C ILE A 10 29.57 6.81 7.66
N GLY A 11 30.57 6.27 6.97
CA GLY A 11 30.92 6.62 5.61
C GLY A 11 29.83 6.17 4.63
N PHE A 12 29.14 7.12 3.99
CA PHE A 12 28.27 6.85 2.86
C PHE A 12 29.12 6.80 1.57
N SER A 13 29.21 5.63 0.98
CA SER A 13 29.73 5.45 -0.39
C SER A 13 28.67 5.88 -1.39
N ALA A 14 29.01 6.85 -2.22
CA ALA A 14 28.16 7.37 -3.30
C ALA A 14 28.32 6.49 -4.54
N ASP A 15 27.59 5.36 -4.60
CA ASP A 15 27.42 4.59 -5.84
C ASP A 15 26.12 3.79 -5.81
N LEU A 16 25.01 4.46 -6.13
CA LEU A 16 23.77 3.79 -6.52
C LEU A 16 22.86 4.75 -7.31
N LEU A 17 23.40 5.32 -8.40
CA LEU A 17 22.61 5.93 -9.46
C LEU A 17 22.37 4.87 -10.54
N HIS A 18 21.10 4.68 -10.91
CA HIS A 18 20.57 3.90 -12.04
C HIS A 18 20.05 2.48 -11.71
N LYS A 19 18.79 2.44 -11.28
CA LYS A 19 17.88 1.36 -11.72
C LYS A 19 16.46 1.89 -11.94
N PRO A 20 15.87 1.66 -13.13
CA PRO A 20 14.54 2.17 -13.47
C PRO A 20 13.42 1.36 -12.81
N TYR A 21 12.36 2.06 -12.47
CA TYR A 21 11.04 1.63 -12.03
C TYR A 21 10.58 0.24 -12.49
N LYS A 22 10.54 -0.71 -11.57
CA LYS A 22 9.87 -2.00 -11.77
C LYS A 22 8.45 -2.06 -11.17
N SER A 23 7.93 -0.96 -10.64
CA SER A 23 6.70 -0.95 -9.84
C SER A 23 5.39 -0.88 -10.63
N ILE A 24 5.43 -0.43 -11.89
CA ILE A 24 4.22 -0.44 -12.77
C ILE A 24 3.93 -1.87 -13.25
N ALA A 25 4.95 -2.72 -13.33
CA ALA A 25 4.79 -4.12 -13.77
C ALA A 25 4.02 -5.01 -12.77
N PHE A 26 4.03 -4.66 -11.49
CA PHE A 26 3.36 -5.45 -10.45
C PHE A 26 1.83 -5.37 -10.54
N CYS A 27 1.27 -4.21 -10.87
CA CYS A 27 -0.17 -4.05 -11.08
C CYS A 27 -0.68 -4.65 -12.40
N LEU A 28 0.18 -4.70 -13.44
CA LEU A 28 -0.19 -5.28 -14.75
C LEU A 28 -0.23 -6.82 -14.74
N MET A 29 0.49 -7.47 -13.84
CA MET A 29 0.54 -8.95 -13.78
C MET A 29 -0.72 -9.59 -13.18
N ILE A 30 -1.55 -8.84 -12.45
CA ILE A 30 -2.75 -9.38 -11.79
C ILE A 30 -4.05 -9.10 -12.57
N GLY A 31 -3.99 -8.60 -13.79
CA GLY A 31 -5.19 -8.38 -14.62
C GLY A 31 -6.17 -7.32 -14.08
N MET A 32 -5.77 -6.53 -13.10
CA MET A 32 -6.58 -5.54 -12.42
C MET A 32 -6.71 -4.27 -13.27
N LYS A 33 -7.92 -3.88 -13.66
CA LYS A 33 -8.19 -2.57 -14.28
C LYS A 33 -7.97 -1.47 -13.25
N ILE A 34 -6.84 -0.76 -13.36
CA ILE A 34 -6.54 0.39 -12.52
C ILE A 34 -7.22 1.61 -13.14
N TYR A 35 -8.22 2.15 -12.47
CA TYR A 35 -8.71 3.49 -12.76
C TYR A 35 -7.88 4.49 -11.96
N ILE A 36 -6.91 5.12 -12.63
CA ILE A 36 -6.19 6.27 -12.09
C ILE A 36 -7.06 7.49 -12.40
N ASN A 37 -7.74 8.03 -11.40
CA ASN A 37 -8.29 9.37 -11.53
C ASN A 37 -7.13 10.36 -11.51
N ALA A 38 -6.67 10.75 -12.70
CA ALA A 38 -5.75 11.85 -12.88
C ALA A 38 -6.56 13.14 -12.76
N ASP A 39 -6.49 13.78 -11.60
CA ASP A 39 -6.96 15.15 -11.46
C ASP A 39 -5.90 16.07 -12.07
N THR A 40 -6.20 16.61 -13.25
CA THR A 40 -5.38 17.59 -13.95
C THR A 40 -5.66 18.98 -13.39
N GLY A 41 -4.79 19.44 -12.49
CA GLY A 41 -4.86 20.77 -11.88
C GLY A 41 -3.51 21.46 -11.91
N ASN A 42 -3.28 22.14 -12.97
CA ASN A 42 -2.59 23.44 -13.24
C ASN A 42 -1.26 23.81 -12.55
N ASP A 43 -0.38 24.14 -13.42
CA ASP A 43 0.95 24.71 -13.46
C ASP A 43 1.20 25.91 -12.52
N GLY A 44 2.29 25.83 -11.75
CA GLY A 44 2.87 26.92 -10.99
C GLY A 44 4.33 26.66 -10.69
N CYS A 45 5.19 27.38 -11.36
CA CYS A 45 6.65 27.41 -11.28
C CYS A 45 7.25 27.26 -9.88
N GLY A 46 8.16 26.27 -9.66
CA GLY A 46 9.34 26.42 -8.84
C GLY A 46 9.22 26.09 -7.37
N GLN A 47 9.37 24.92 -7.06
CA GLN A 47 9.95 24.11 -5.96
C GLN A 47 9.21 22.79 -5.97
N GLU A 48 9.87 21.72 -6.34
CA GLU A 48 9.31 20.38 -6.14
C GLU A 48 9.16 20.18 -4.63
N ASP A 49 7.97 20.47 -4.12
CA ASP A 49 7.55 20.04 -2.80
C ASP A 49 7.48 18.51 -2.85
N LYS A 50 8.56 17.87 -2.41
CA LYS A 50 8.75 16.42 -2.45
C LYS A 50 7.85 15.76 -1.39
N THR A 51 6.54 15.99 -1.51
CA THR A 51 5.57 15.31 -0.68
C THR A 51 5.59 13.83 -1.00
N MET A 52 5.91 13.00 -0.02
CA MET A 52 5.99 11.55 -0.19
C MET A 52 4.60 10.91 -0.26
N MET A 53 3.59 11.54 0.32
CA MET A 53 2.19 11.11 0.27
C MET A 53 1.44 11.81 -0.86
N LYS A 54 0.52 11.09 -1.50
CA LYS A 54 -0.34 11.56 -2.59
C LYS A 54 -1.76 11.04 -2.40
N ASN A 55 -2.72 11.62 -3.13
CA ASN A 55 -4.11 11.19 -3.16
C ASN A 55 -4.82 11.21 -1.79
N ILE A 56 -4.35 12.04 -0.85
CA ILE A 56 -4.95 12.22 0.47
C ILE A 56 -4.74 13.65 0.93
N PRO A 57 -5.72 14.28 1.62
CA PRO A 57 -5.55 15.63 2.16
C PRO A 57 -4.47 15.69 3.23
N PHE A 58 -3.76 16.84 3.29
CA PHE A 58 -2.78 17.14 4.33
C PHE A 58 -3.37 17.98 5.45
N SER A 59 -2.82 17.84 6.66
CA SER A 59 -3.08 18.70 7.82
C SER A 59 -4.56 18.79 8.23
N GLN A 60 -5.32 17.72 8.00
CA GLN A 60 -6.69 17.60 8.45
C GLN A 60 -7.00 16.21 8.98
N VAL A 61 -7.92 16.12 9.94
CA VAL A 61 -8.42 14.84 10.47
C VAL A 61 -9.33 14.22 9.43
N LEU A 62 -9.12 12.93 9.16
CA LEU A 62 -9.91 12.17 8.18
C LEU A 62 -10.16 10.74 8.66
N THR A 63 -11.20 10.13 8.13
CA THR A 63 -11.53 8.72 8.32
C THR A 63 -11.06 7.95 7.09
N LEU A 64 -10.09 7.04 7.25
CA LEU A 64 -9.46 6.33 6.11
C LEU A 64 -10.46 5.54 5.26
N ARG A 65 -11.45 4.88 5.89
CA ARG A 65 -12.47 4.12 5.16
C ARG A 65 -13.33 4.98 4.21
N GLU A 66 -13.40 6.29 4.45
CA GLU A 66 -14.16 7.24 3.62
C GLU A 66 -13.35 7.77 2.45
N GLN A 67 -12.02 7.51 2.44
CA GLN A 67 -11.13 7.98 1.38
C GLN A 67 -11.19 7.10 0.12
N ILE A 68 -11.91 5.99 0.16
CA ILE A 68 -12.12 5.10 -0.98
C ILE A 68 -13.57 4.59 -0.97
N ALA A 69 -14.25 4.64 -2.12
CA ALA A 69 -15.63 4.19 -2.27
C ALA A 69 -15.69 2.76 -2.80
N TYR A 70 -16.74 2.02 -2.44
CA TYR A 70 -17.09 0.78 -3.11
C TYR A 70 -17.58 1.06 -4.53
N GLN A 71 -17.22 0.17 -5.47
CA GLN A 71 -17.73 0.17 -6.82
C GLN A 71 -18.28 -1.22 -7.15
N PRO A 72 -19.51 -1.35 -7.67
CA PRO A 72 -20.12 -2.63 -7.94
C PRO A 72 -19.27 -3.50 -8.88
N GLY A 73 -19.03 -4.75 -8.45
CA GLY A 73 -18.25 -5.74 -9.21
C GLY A 73 -16.79 -5.36 -9.43
N GLN A 74 -16.17 -4.62 -8.50
CA GLN A 74 -14.79 -4.14 -8.68
C GLN A 74 -13.97 -4.17 -7.39
N VAL A 75 -12.67 -4.40 -7.57
CA VAL A 75 -11.64 -4.01 -6.62
C VAL A 75 -11.10 -2.64 -7.02
N VAL A 76 -11.17 -1.67 -6.12
CA VAL A 76 -10.64 -0.31 -6.33
C VAL A 76 -9.44 -0.11 -5.42
N SER A 77 -8.40 0.56 -5.92
CA SER A 77 -7.22 0.91 -5.12
C SER A 77 -6.90 2.39 -5.18
N ARG A 78 -6.40 2.95 -4.08
CA ARG A 78 -5.87 4.30 -3.98
C ARG A 78 -4.50 4.26 -3.31
N THR A 79 -3.44 4.43 -4.10
CA THR A 79 -2.07 4.47 -3.59
C THR A 79 -1.79 5.81 -2.93
N LEU A 80 -1.34 5.79 -1.67
CA LEU A 80 -0.98 6.95 -0.87
C LEU A 80 0.52 7.22 -0.85
N VAL A 81 1.33 6.15 -0.80
CA VAL A 81 2.80 6.19 -0.85
C VAL A 81 3.29 5.07 -1.75
N GLN A 82 4.30 5.35 -2.53
CA GLN A 82 5.02 4.34 -3.32
C GLN A 82 6.47 4.77 -3.51
N ASN A 83 7.38 4.03 -2.90
CA ASN A 83 8.83 4.19 -3.10
C ASN A 83 9.53 2.82 -2.93
N GLU A 84 10.87 2.82 -2.92
CA GLU A 84 11.68 1.58 -2.83
C GLU A 84 11.60 0.88 -1.47
N SER A 85 11.23 1.61 -0.41
CA SER A 85 11.21 1.11 0.96
C SER A 85 9.81 0.77 1.45
N VAL A 86 8.77 1.47 0.93
CA VAL A 86 7.40 1.32 1.42
C VAL A 86 6.35 1.62 0.35
N SER A 87 5.28 0.85 0.37
CA SER A 87 4.04 1.13 -0.34
C SER A 87 2.88 1.21 0.64
N VAL A 88 2.04 2.24 0.52
CA VAL A 88 0.80 2.41 1.32
C VAL A 88 -0.36 2.58 0.37
N THR A 89 -1.35 1.69 0.45
CA THR A 89 -2.48 1.67 -0.47
C THR A 89 -3.78 1.37 0.29
N LEU A 90 -4.83 2.12 -0.02
CA LEU A 90 -6.20 1.79 0.37
C LEU A 90 -6.81 0.90 -0.72
N PHE A 91 -7.52 -0.13 -0.30
CA PHE A 91 -8.33 -0.98 -1.18
C PHE A 91 -9.78 -1.00 -0.73
N SER A 92 -10.68 -1.11 -1.70
CA SER A 92 -12.06 -1.50 -1.47
C SER A 92 -12.44 -2.62 -2.42
N PHE A 93 -13.11 -3.63 -1.88
CA PHE A 93 -13.60 -4.79 -2.60
C PHE A 93 -15.11 -4.77 -2.56
N ASP A 94 -15.77 -4.94 -3.69
CA ASP A 94 -17.18 -5.34 -3.65
C ASP A 94 -17.30 -6.78 -3.16
N LYS A 95 -18.49 -7.18 -2.77
CA LYS A 95 -18.71 -8.56 -2.34
C LYS A 95 -18.34 -9.53 -3.46
N ASP A 96 -17.68 -10.64 -3.08
CA ASP A 96 -17.20 -11.71 -3.95
C ASP A 96 -16.05 -11.32 -4.90
N GLU A 97 -15.52 -10.09 -4.80
CA GLU A 97 -14.33 -9.67 -5.55
C GLU A 97 -13.03 -10.08 -4.84
N GLU A 98 -11.99 -10.38 -5.63
CA GLU A 98 -10.73 -10.87 -5.10
C GLU A 98 -9.48 -10.33 -5.79
N ILE A 99 -8.38 -10.35 -5.08
CA ILE A 99 -7.03 -10.36 -5.62
C ILE A 99 -6.53 -11.80 -5.48
N SER A 100 -6.35 -12.48 -6.62
CA SER A 100 -5.93 -13.88 -6.68
C SER A 100 -4.54 -14.08 -6.09
N THR A 101 -4.19 -15.35 -5.84
CA THR A 101 -2.92 -15.74 -5.19
C THR A 101 -1.71 -15.17 -5.90
N HIS A 102 -0.87 -14.48 -5.15
CA HIS A 102 0.38 -13.87 -5.59
C HIS A 102 1.36 -13.78 -4.43
N GLU A 103 2.58 -13.28 -4.68
CA GLU A 103 3.61 -13.06 -3.68
C GLU A 103 4.03 -11.59 -3.67
N SER A 104 4.41 -11.08 -2.51
CA SER A 104 5.03 -9.76 -2.33
C SER A 104 6.53 -9.89 -2.05
N GLY A 105 7.32 -8.94 -2.54
CA GLY A 105 8.76 -8.85 -2.22
C GLY A 105 9.05 -8.31 -0.81
N GLY A 106 8.06 -7.72 -0.14
CA GLY A 106 8.15 -7.18 1.21
C GLY A 106 7.05 -7.73 2.11
N ASP A 107 7.20 -7.53 3.42
CA ASP A 107 6.18 -7.87 4.41
C ASP A 107 4.98 -6.94 4.25
N ALA A 108 3.79 -7.52 4.15
CA ALA A 108 2.55 -6.80 3.92
C ALA A 108 1.67 -6.78 5.18
N PHE A 109 1.50 -5.60 5.78
CA PHE A 109 0.61 -5.37 6.91
C PHE A 109 -0.75 -4.92 6.41
N VAL A 110 -1.79 -5.69 6.73
CA VAL A 110 -3.17 -5.40 6.35
C VAL A 110 -3.98 -5.04 7.59
N THR A 111 -4.75 -3.95 7.51
CA THR A 111 -5.76 -3.58 8.52
C THR A 111 -7.11 -3.47 7.84
N CYS A 112 -8.11 -4.19 8.36
CA CYS A 112 -9.50 -4.04 7.94
C CYS A 112 -10.07 -2.71 8.43
N LEU A 113 -10.52 -1.87 7.50
CA LEU A 113 -11.12 -0.56 7.78
C LEU A 113 -12.66 -0.61 7.82
N ASP A 114 -13.26 -1.54 7.08
CA ASP A 114 -14.71 -1.70 6.95
C ASP A 114 -15.05 -3.08 6.39
N GLY A 115 -16.18 -3.65 6.81
CA GLY A 115 -16.69 -4.92 6.31
C GLY A 115 -15.93 -6.16 6.77
N VAL A 116 -15.96 -7.22 5.95
CA VAL A 116 -15.35 -8.52 6.25
C VAL A 116 -14.54 -9.02 5.05
N GLY A 117 -13.24 -9.21 5.25
CA GLY A 117 -12.34 -9.80 4.27
C GLY A 117 -11.83 -11.18 4.68
N ARG A 118 -11.44 -11.97 3.70
CA ARG A 118 -10.72 -13.23 3.90
C ARG A 118 -9.34 -13.10 3.29
N ILE A 119 -8.33 -13.33 4.11
CA ILE A 119 -6.93 -13.37 3.70
C ILE A 119 -6.49 -14.84 3.70
N THR A 120 -5.95 -15.32 2.59
CA THR A 120 -5.36 -16.66 2.52
C THR A 120 -3.84 -16.51 2.47
N ILE A 121 -3.11 -17.19 3.36
CA ILE A 121 -1.64 -17.20 3.39
C ILE A 121 -1.19 -18.67 3.42
N ASP A 122 -0.36 -19.08 2.47
CA ASP A 122 0.11 -20.48 2.33
C ASP A 122 -1.03 -21.51 2.33
N GLY A 123 -2.20 -21.13 1.77
CA GLY A 123 -3.38 -21.96 1.73
C GLY A 123 -4.22 -21.99 3.01
N VAL A 124 -3.80 -21.27 4.07
CA VAL A 124 -4.59 -21.12 5.31
C VAL A 124 -5.43 -19.85 5.24
N GLU A 125 -6.72 -19.97 5.52
CA GLU A 125 -7.67 -18.88 5.49
C GLU A 125 -7.80 -18.19 6.85
N TYR A 126 -7.81 -16.85 6.82
CA TYR A 126 -8.02 -15.98 7.98
C TYR A 126 -9.15 -15.00 7.66
N GLU A 127 -10.16 -14.94 8.49
CA GLU A 127 -11.22 -13.94 8.39
C GLU A 127 -10.81 -12.68 9.16
N LEU A 128 -10.98 -11.51 8.54
CA LEU A 128 -10.58 -10.22 9.09
C LEU A 128 -11.80 -9.32 9.18
N HIS A 129 -12.11 -8.84 10.37
CA HIS A 129 -13.20 -7.91 10.66
C HIS A 129 -12.67 -6.49 10.90
N GLN A 130 -13.56 -5.51 10.88
CA GLN A 130 -13.20 -4.11 11.11
C GLN A 130 -12.38 -3.91 12.38
N GLY A 131 -11.22 -3.26 12.24
CA GLY A 131 -10.26 -2.98 13.31
C GLY A 131 -9.22 -4.07 13.52
N GLU A 132 -9.37 -5.25 12.91
CA GLU A 132 -8.40 -6.32 12.97
C GLU A 132 -7.30 -6.17 11.92
N SER A 133 -6.15 -6.78 12.19
CA SER A 133 -4.97 -6.71 11.31
C SER A 133 -4.27 -8.06 11.21
N ILE A 134 -3.58 -8.26 10.08
CA ILE A 134 -2.75 -9.44 9.83
C ILE A 134 -1.49 -9.03 9.06
N VAL A 135 -0.40 -9.77 9.28
CA VAL A 135 0.83 -9.64 8.48
C VAL A 135 0.92 -10.82 7.52
N MET A 136 1.07 -10.52 6.23
CA MET A 136 1.40 -11.49 5.20
C MET A 136 2.92 -11.40 4.97
N PRO A 137 3.69 -12.46 5.29
CA PRO A 137 5.16 -12.43 5.17
C PRO A 137 5.60 -12.30 3.71
N ALA A 138 6.75 -11.67 3.49
CA ALA A 138 7.39 -11.57 2.18
C ALA A 138 7.63 -12.95 1.56
N ARG A 139 7.37 -13.10 0.26
CA ARG A 139 7.58 -14.32 -0.53
C ARG A 139 6.71 -15.52 -0.12
N HIS A 140 5.67 -15.28 0.67
CA HIS A 140 4.64 -16.27 0.95
C HIS A 140 3.43 -16.03 0.02
N PRO A 141 2.90 -17.06 -0.66
CA PRO A 141 1.74 -16.90 -1.51
C PRO A 141 0.51 -16.52 -0.67
N HIS A 142 -0.18 -15.46 -1.11
CA HIS A 142 -1.35 -14.96 -0.42
C HIS A 142 -2.41 -14.43 -1.40
N ALA A 143 -3.66 -14.44 -0.95
CA ALA A 143 -4.81 -13.93 -1.67
C ALA A 143 -5.69 -13.10 -0.74
N VAL A 144 -6.47 -12.19 -1.31
CA VAL A 144 -7.43 -11.33 -0.59
C VAL A 144 -8.80 -11.46 -1.26
N TYR A 145 -9.84 -11.73 -0.48
CA TYR A 145 -11.21 -11.91 -0.95
C TYR A 145 -12.19 -11.11 -0.10
N GLY A 146 -13.10 -10.38 -0.75
CA GLY A 146 -14.20 -9.67 -0.12
C GLY A 146 -15.36 -10.62 0.18
N LYS A 147 -15.41 -11.16 1.41
CA LYS A 147 -16.50 -12.02 1.86
C LYS A 147 -17.83 -11.26 1.92
N GLU A 148 -17.74 -9.99 2.30
CA GLU A 148 -18.73 -8.93 2.14
C GLU A 148 -18.04 -7.75 1.45
N GLN A 149 -18.71 -6.61 1.30
CA GLN A 149 -18.02 -5.38 0.96
C GLN A 149 -16.93 -5.12 2.00
N PHE A 150 -15.70 -4.92 1.56
CA PHE A 150 -14.52 -4.92 2.42
C PHE A 150 -13.56 -3.79 2.05
N LYS A 151 -13.07 -3.04 3.04
CA LYS A 151 -12.02 -2.05 2.84
C LYS A 151 -10.82 -2.35 3.71
N MET A 152 -9.63 -2.15 3.17
CA MET A 152 -8.39 -2.35 3.91
C MET A 152 -7.36 -1.26 3.63
N LEU A 153 -6.52 -1.03 4.63
CA LEU A 153 -5.22 -0.37 4.48
C LEU A 153 -4.17 -1.46 4.31
N LEU A 154 -3.39 -1.36 3.25
CA LEU A 154 -2.22 -2.19 3.00
C LEU A 154 -0.96 -1.35 3.13
N VAL A 155 -0.02 -1.81 3.95
CA VAL A 155 1.34 -1.27 4.06
C VAL A 155 2.32 -2.38 3.73
N VAL A 156 3.12 -2.20 2.67
CA VAL A 156 4.20 -3.13 2.31
C VAL A 156 5.54 -2.49 2.64
N ILE A 157 6.37 -3.21 3.37
CA ILE A 157 7.74 -2.81 3.74
C ILE A 157 8.71 -3.71 2.96
N PHE A 158 9.56 -3.09 2.14
CA PHE A 158 10.52 -3.77 1.26
C PHE A 158 11.91 -3.85 1.84
#